data_865e60025e994f8067ced27f453d1937
#
_entry.id   865e60025e994f8067ced27f453d1937
#
_cell.length_a   1.000
_cell.length_b   1.000
_cell.length_c   1.000
_cell.angle_alpha   90.00
_cell.angle_beta   90.00
_cell.angle_gamma   90.00
#
_symmetry.space_group_name_H-M   'P 1'
#
loop_
_entity.id
_entity.type
_entity.pdbx_description
1 polymer ?
#
loop_
_entity_poly.entity_id
_entity_poly.type
_entity_poly.pdbx_seq_one_letter_code
_entity_poly.pdbx_strand_id
1 'polypeptide(L)'
;MPLRSDIKKVLVIGSGPIIIGQAAEFDYAGTQACRALKQEGLEVVLINSNPATIMTDKAMADKVYIEPLTLDVVKKIIKIEKPDSILSTLGGQTGLTLSMQLAECGFLEENNVKLLGANPETIHKAEDRQAFKDTMEKIGEPVIPSKVVENVPDAVEFAKVIDYPVIVRPAFTLGGTGGGIANNEEELIDIATNGLRLSPITQILVEKCISGWKEIEFEVIRDRKGNVITVCSMENFDPVGVHTGDSIVVAPCVTLADKEYQMLRTAAINIIQELKVEGGCNCQFALKPDSFDYAVIEVNPRVS
;
A
#
# COMPACT_ATOMS: atom_id res chain seq x y z
N MET A 1 1.32 9.23 -22.89
CA MET A 1 0.34 10.33 -22.63
C MET A 1 1.02 11.65 -22.93
N PRO A 2 0.34 12.67 -23.43
CA PRO A 2 0.99 13.97 -23.65
C PRO A 2 1.35 14.60 -22.30
N LEU A 3 2.48 15.31 -22.27
CA LEU A 3 2.93 16.10 -21.13
C LEU A 3 1.82 17.09 -20.70
N ARG A 4 1.63 17.23 -19.41
CA ARG A 4 0.70 18.22 -18.83
C ARG A 4 1.31 19.62 -18.91
N SER A 5 0.74 20.48 -19.73
CA SER A 5 1.22 21.87 -19.92
C SER A 5 1.07 22.76 -18.68
N ASP A 6 0.26 22.33 -17.71
CA ASP A 6 -0.01 23.03 -16.45
C ASP A 6 0.96 22.66 -15.32
N ILE A 7 1.95 21.79 -15.60
CA ILE A 7 2.99 21.38 -14.65
C ILE A 7 4.34 21.79 -15.21
N LYS A 8 5.14 22.48 -14.38
CA LYS A 8 6.48 22.94 -14.74
C LYS A 8 7.50 22.54 -13.67
N LYS A 9 7.08 22.50 -12.41
CA LYS A 9 7.96 22.23 -11.27
C LYS A 9 7.30 21.22 -10.33
N VAL A 10 7.99 20.13 -10.07
CA VAL A 10 7.48 19.00 -9.24
C VAL A 10 8.35 18.84 -8.00
N LEU A 11 7.71 18.78 -6.83
CA LEU A 11 8.35 18.33 -5.59
C LEU A 11 8.17 16.82 -5.49
N VAL A 12 9.27 16.08 -5.49
CA VAL A 12 9.28 14.62 -5.25
C VAL A 12 9.60 14.37 -3.77
N ILE A 13 8.76 13.60 -3.10
CA ILE A 13 8.98 13.18 -1.71
C ILE A 13 9.59 11.78 -1.73
N GLY A 14 10.79 11.65 -1.15
CA GLY A 14 11.47 10.37 -1.01
C GLY A 14 10.94 9.53 0.16
N SER A 15 11.44 8.31 0.28
CA SER A 15 10.99 7.32 1.26
C SER A 15 11.59 7.47 2.66
N GLY A 16 12.61 8.31 2.80
CA GLY A 16 13.34 8.41 4.06
C GLY A 16 14.43 7.35 4.20
N PRO A 17 14.73 6.91 5.42
CA PRO A 17 15.70 5.84 5.66
C PRO A 17 15.24 4.54 5.01
N ILE A 18 16.18 3.82 4.38
CA ILE A 18 15.92 2.47 3.85
C ILE A 18 15.91 1.52 5.04
N ILE A 19 14.74 0.93 5.29
CA ILE A 19 14.56 -0.13 6.27
C ILE A 19 14.60 -1.45 5.51
N ILE A 20 15.49 -2.35 5.88
CA ILE A 20 15.60 -3.67 5.25
C ILE A 20 14.23 -4.37 5.31
N GLY A 21 13.80 -4.93 4.18
CA GLY A 21 12.50 -5.60 4.05
C GLY A 21 11.29 -4.68 3.91
N GLN A 22 11.46 -3.34 3.87
CA GLN A 22 10.31 -2.43 3.79
C GLN A 22 10.38 -1.35 2.72
N ALA A 23 11.56 -0.93 2.26
CA ALA A 23 11.67 0.30 1.50
C ALA A 23 12.84 0.36 0.51
N ALA A 24 13.56 -0.72 0.27
CA ALA A 24 14.74 -0.71 -0.61
C ALA A 24 14.35 -0.38 -2.07
N GLU A 25 13.19 -0.82 -2.53
CA GLU A 25 12.64 -0.59 -3.86
C GLU A 25 12.34 0.89 -4.13
N PHE A 26 11.97 1.66 -3.11
CA PHE A 26 11.59 3.07 -3.28
C PHE A 26 12.78 3.98 -3.63
N ASP A 27 13.99 3.61 -3.28
CA ASP A 27 15.18 4.37 -3.66
C ASP A 27 15.35 4.40 -5.18
N TYR A 28 15.25 3.23 -5.82
CA TYR A 28 15.29 3.14 -7.27
C TYR A 28 14.07 3.79 -7.94
N ALA A 29 12.87 3.53 -7.46
CA ALA A 29 11.63 4.08 -8.02
C ALA A 29 11.64 5.61 -8.00
N GLY A 30 12.00 6.21 -6.87
CA GLY A 30 12.11 7.67 -6.74
C GLY A 30 13.19 8.27 -7.63
N THR A 31 14.33 7.60 -7.77
CA THR A 31 15.40 8.00 -8.69
C THR A 31 14.91 8.01 -10.14
N GLN A 32 14.21 6.96 -10.58
CA GLN A 32 13.69 6.87 -11.95
C GLN A 32 12.60 7.93 -12.19
N ALA A 33 11.79 8.25 -11.20
CA ALA A 33 10.81 9.34 -11.30
C ALA A 33 11.49 10.69 -11.54
N CYS A 34 12.51 11.03 -10.76
CA CYS A 34 13.26 12.26 -10.95
C CYS A 34 13.85 12.35 -12.36
N ARG A 35 14.43 11.25 -12.84
CA ARG A 35 14.99 11.19 -14.21
C ARG A 35 13.92 11.34 -15.28
N ALA A 36 12.79 10.66 -15.14
CA ALA A 36 11.69 10.74 -16.10
C ALA A 36 11.10 12.16 -16.16
N LEU A 37 10.89 12.80 -15.01
CA LEU A 37 10.40 14.18 -14.94
C LEU A 37 11.37 15.16 -15.61
N LYS A 38 12.67 15.01 -15.39
CA LYS A 38 13.69 15.82 -16.05
C LYS A 38 13.74 15.59 -17.56
N GLN A 39 13.58 14.35 -18.02
CA GLN A 39 13.49 14.02 -19.44
C GLN A 39 12.28 14.66 -20.13
N GLU A 40 11.17 14.82 -19.39
CA GLU A 40 10.00 15.56 -19.85
C GLU A 40 10.18 17.09 -19.80
N GLY A 41 11.33 17.58 -19.35
CA GLY A 41 11.66 19.01 -19.28
C GLY A 41 11.07 19.74 -18.08
N LEU A 42 10.69 19.01 -17.02
CA LEU A 42 10.19 19.60 -15.77
C LEU A 42 11.33 19.91 -14.80
N GLU A 43 11.17 20.99 -14.03
CA GLU A 43 12.05 21.30 -12.90
C GLU A 43 11.69 20.35 -11.74
N VAL A 44 12.70 19.67 -11.19
CA VAL A 44 12.52 18.67 -10.13
C VAL A 44 13.19 19.14 -8.85
N VAL A 45 12.39 19.23 -7.80
CA VAL A 45 12.86 19.42 -6.42
C VAL A 45 12.65 18.11 -5.68
N LEU A 46 13.69 17.61 -5.02
CA LEU A 46 13.61 16.38 -4.24
C LEU A 46 13.82 16.70 -2.75
N ILE A 47 13.01 16.09 -1.90
CA ILE A 47 13.26 15.99 -0.46
C ILE A 47 13.40 14.53 -0.05
N ASN A 48 14.46 14.21 0.66
CA ASN A 48 14.66 12.91 1.32
C ASN A 48 15.54 13.08 2.56
N SER A 49 15.25 12.37 3.64
CA SER A 49 16.02 12.45 4.87
C SER A 49 17.29 11.58 4.87
N ASN A 50 17.42 10.66 3.91
CA ASN A 50 18.58 9.78 3.82
C ASN A 50 19.64 10.38 2.89
N PRO A 51 20.85 10.73 3.39
CA PRO A 51 21.92 11.28 2.57
C PRO A 51 22.69 10.20 1.78
N ALA A 52 22.48 8.92 2.08
CA ALA A 52 23.27 7.82 1.54
C ALA A 52 22.49 7.00 0.48
N THR A 53 21.62 7.64 -0.29
CA THR A 53 20.85 7.02 -1.36
C THR A 53 21.26 7.58 -2.72
N ILE A 54 21.04 6.79 -3.78
CA ILE A 54 21.21 7.26 -5.17
C ILE A 54 20.26 8.42 -5.49
N MET A 55 19.08 8.44 -4.85
CA MET A 55 18.07 9.47 -5.06
C MET A 55 18.57 10.87 -4.68
N THR A 56 19.39 11.00 -3.63
CA THR A 56 19.93 12.27 -3.15
C THR A 56 21.21 12.72 -3.84
N ASP A 57 21.66 12.00 -4.87
CA ASP A 57 22.75 12.48 -5.72
C ASP A 57 22.33 13.78 -6.42
N LYS A 58 23.24 14.76 -6.44
CA LYS A 58 23.01 16.10 -6.99
C LYS A 58 22.62 16.11 -8.47
N ALA A 59 22.91 15.04 -9.21
CA ALA A 59 22.53 14.92 -10.60
C ALA A 59 21.08 14.48 -10.80
N MET A 60 20.43 13.94 -9.78
CA MET A 60 19.08 13.36 -9.88
C MET A 60 17.97 14.42 -9.97
N ALA A 61 18.10 15.53 -9.24
CA ALA A 61 17.12 16.61 -9.26
C ALA A 61 17.80 17.97 -9.46
N ASP A 62 17.04 19.00 -9.81
CA ASP A 62 17.57 20.36 -9.96
C ASP A 62 17.89 20.98 -8.59
N LYS A 63 17.12 20.57 -7.56
CA LYS A 63 17.43 20.86 -6.15
C LYS A 63 17.17 19.63 -5.29
N VAL A 64 18.08 19.36 -4.37
CA VAL A 64 18.00 18.25 -3.42
C VAL A 64 18.03 18.80 -2.00
N TYR A 65 17.00 18.49 -1.22
CA TYR A 65 16.89 18.79 0.19
C TYR A 65 17.11 17.51 1.00
N ILE A 66 18.20 17.47 1.77
CA ILE A 66 18.47 16.39 2.72
C ILE A 66 17.99 16.89 4.08
N GLU A 67 16.71 16.71 4.34
CA GLU A 67 16.00 17.24 5.49
C GLU A 67 15.04 16.22 6.08
N PRO A 68 14.65 16.32 7.35
CA PRO A 68 13.66 15.44 7.95
C PRO A 68 12.33 15.45 7.18
N LEU A 69 11.77 14.29 6.93
CA LEU A 69 10.48 14.13 6.27
C LEU A 69 9.34 14.36 7.27
N THR A 70 9.16 15.62 7.65
CA THR A 70 8.09 16.08 8.54
C THR A 70 7.21 17.10 7.84
N LEU A 71 5.95 17.20 8.29
CA LEU A 71 4.96 18.11 7.71
C LEU A 71 5.47 19.57 7.68
N ASP A 72 6.10 20.04 8.76
CA ASP A 72 6.59 21.41 8.86
C ASP A 72 7.75 21.70 7.90
N VAL A 73 8.66 20.75 7.72
CA VAL A 73 9.79 20.90 6.79
C VAL A 73 9.28 20.90 5.36
N VAL A 74 8.39 19.99 5.00
CA VAL A 74 7.80 19.94 3.65
C VAL A 74 7.03 21.23 3.35
N LYS A 75 6.25 21.75 4.30
CA LYS A 75 5.56 23.05 4.15
C LYS A 75 6.53 24.21 3.91
N LYS A 76 7.68 24.23 4.61
CA LYS A 76 8.72 25.26 4.39
C LYS A 76 9.31 25.15 2.99
N ILE A 77 9.64 23.96 2.54
CA ILE A 77 10.20 23.73 1.20
C ILE A 77 9.19 24.14 0.12
N ILE A 78 7.92 23.79 0.25
CA ILE A 78 6.87 24.21 -0.68
C ILE A 78 6.78 25.74 -0.77
N LYS A 79 6.85 26.45 0.35
CA LYS A 79 6.83 27.94 0.36
C LYS A 79 8.06 28.56 -0.32
N ILE A 80 9.23 27.93 -0.18
CA ILE A 80 10.50 28.40 -0.80
C ILE A 80 10.50 28.11 -2.29
N GLU A 81 10.19 26.86 -2.67
CA GLU A 81 10.36 26.38 -4.03
C GLU A 81 9.15 26.63 -4.92
N LYS A 82 7.96 26.80 -4.34
CA LYS A 82 6.69 27.05 -5.02
C LYS A 82 6.45 26.07 -6.18
N PRO A 83 6.47 24.74 -5.94
CA PRO A 83 6.20 23.77 -6.98
C PRO A 83 4.74 23.84 -7.43
N ASP A 84 4.47 23.50 -8.68
CA ASP A 84 3.09 23.35 -9.19
C ASP A 84 2.40 22.11 -8.65
N SER A 85 3.22 21.11 -8.29
CA SER A 85 2.72 19.79 -7.91
C SER A 85 3.68 19.02 -7.02
N ILE A 86 3.14 18.01 -6.33
CA ILE A 86 3.86 17.05 -5.50
C ILE A 86 3.66 15.66 -6.05
N LEU A 87 4.73 14.88 -6.12
CA LEU A 87 4.72 13.45 -6.41
C LEU A 87 5.21 12.69 -5.17
N SER A 88 4.30 12.00 -4.50
CA SER A 88 4.54 11.30 -3.23
C SER A 88 4.45 9.77 -3.33
N THR A 89 3.85 9.26 -4.41
CA THR A 89 3.57 7.81 -4.59
C THR A 89 4.81 6.96 -4.80
N LEU A 90 5.98 7.57 -4.85
CA LEU A 90 7.29 6.92 -4.98
C LEU A 90 8.13 7.01 -3.70
N GLY A 91 7.57 7.62 -2.66
CA GLY A 91 8.17 7.77 -1.32
C GLY A 91 7.64 6.77 -0.29
N GLY A 92 7.04 5.67 -0.74
CA GLY A 92 6.44 4.67 0.15
C GLY A 92 5.38 5.24 1.07
N GLN A 93 5.16 4.60 2.20
CA GLN A 93 4.17 5.02 3.19
C GLN A 93 4.43 6.41 3.75
N THR A 94 5.70 6.79 3.92
CA THR A 94 6.09 8.13 4.39
C THR A 94 5.58 9.22 3.45
N GLY A 95 5.76 9.04 2.13
CA GLY A 95 5.28 9.98 1.13
C GLY A 95 3.76 10.09 1.12
N LEU A 96 3.04 8.98 1.19
CA LEU A 96 1.57 8.95 1.24
C LEU A 96 1.04 9.65 2.49
N THR A 97 1.58 9.35 3.67
CA THR A 97 1.16 9.97 4.93
C THR A 97 1.37 11.50 4.91
N LEU A 98 2.52 11.97 4.43
CA LEU A 98 2.78 13.40 4.31
C LEU A 98 1.83 14.10 3.33
N SER A 99 1.50 13.46 2.20
CA SER A 99 0.54 14.03 1.26
C SER A 99 -0.87 14.11 1.84
N MET A 100 -1.30 13.11 2.60
CA MET A 100 -2.58 13.16 3.33
C MET A 100 -2.61 14.31 4.31
N GLN A 101 -1.59 14.44 5.17
CA GLN A 101 -1.51 15.53 6.15
C GLN A 101 -1.50 16.92 5.50
N LEU A 102 -0.80 17.08 4.37
CA LEU A 102 -0.78 18.34 3.60
C LEU A 102 -2.16 18.66 2.99
N ALA A 103 -2.88 17.67 2.52
CA ALA A 103 -4.23 17.83 1.94
C ALA A 103 -5.25 18.14 3.05
N GLU A 104 -5.29 17.36 4.12
CA GLU A 104 -6.24 17.50 5.24
C GLU A 104 -6.14 18.85 5.94
N CYS A 105 -4.93 19.40 6.07
CA CYS A 105 -4.76 20.73 6.66
C CYS A 105 -5.00 21.88 5.67
N GLY A 106 -5.49 21.63 4.45
CA GLY A 106 -5.80 22.63 3.42
C GLY A 106 -4.56 23.30 2.77
N PHE A 107 -3.36 22.90 3.16
CA PHE A 107 -2.12 23.60 2.76
C PHE A 107 -1.85 23.50 1.24
N LEU A 108 -2.21 22.40 0.61
CA LEU A 108 -2.04 22.22 -0.84
C LEU A 108 -2.92 23.21 -1.63
N GLU A 109 -4.17 23.37 -1.23
CA GLU A 109 -5.12 24.29 -1.87
C GLU A 109 -4.69 25.74 -1.67
N GLU A 110 -4.31 26.12 -0.44
CA GLU A 110 -3.83 27.49 -0.11
C GLU A 110 -2.61 27.90 -0.95
N ASN A 111 -1.75 26.95 -1.32
CA ASN A 111 -0.54 27.23 -2.09
C ASN A 111 -0.66 26.86 -3.58
N ASN A 112 -1.85 26.48 -4.06
CA ASN A 112 -2.13 26.03 -5.43
C ASN A 112 -1.23 24.87 -5.89
N VAL A 113 -0.93 23.93 -5.02
CA VAL A 113 -0.09 22.76 -5.29
C VAL A 113 -0.97 21.55 -5.56
N LYS A 114 -0.75 20.88 -6.68
CA LYS A 114 -1.52 19.68 -7.09
C LYS A 114 -0.83 18.42 -6.58
N LEU A 115 -1.62 17.50 -6.05
CA LEU A 115 -1.13 16.16 -5.76
C LEU A 115 -1.18 15.31 -7.03
N LEU A 116 -0.03 14.73 -7.42
CA LEU A 116 0.09 13.81 -8.55
C LEU A 116 0.03 12.37 -8.05
N GLY A 117 -0.59 11.51 -8.85
CA GLY A 117 -0.78 10.11 -8.51
C GLY A 117 -2.08 9.90 -7.74
N ALA A 118 -2.00 9.18 -6.60
CA ALA A 118 -3.17 8.92 -5.77
C ALA A 118 -3.65 10.19 -5.07
N ASN A 119 -4.94 10.46 -5.16
CA ASN A 119 -5.58 11.55 -4.43
C ASN A 119 -5.93 11.14 -2.98
N PRO A 120 -6.27 12.07 -2.07
CA PRO A 120 -6.56 11.76 -0.68
C PRO A 120 -7.71 10.75 -0.48
N GLU A 121 -8.77 10.84 -1.29
CA GLU A 121 -9.89 9.88 -1.21
C GLU A 121 -9.43 8.47 -1.59
N THR A 122 -8.62 8.35 -2.63
CA THR A 122 -8.02 7.08 -3.06
C THR A 122 -7.14 6.48 -1.97
N ILE A 123 -6.26 7.30 -1.37
CA ILE A 123 -5.36 6.86 -0.31
C ILE A 123 -6.18 6.38 0.90
N HIS A 124 -7.20 7.15 1.31
CA HIS A 124 -8.07 6.77 2.41
C HIS A 124 -8.77 5.43 2.16
N LYS A 125 -9.35 5.23 0.98
CA LYS A 125 -10.02 3.96 0.62
C LYS A 125 -9.08 2.76 0.58
N ALA A 126 -7.82 2.97 0.28
CA ALA A 126 -6.83 1.90 0.22
C ALA A 126 -6.23 1.57 1.61
N GLU A 127 -6.02 2.60 2.45
CA GLU A 127 -5.32 2.48 3.73
C GLU A 127 -6.24 2.21 4.93
N ASP A 128 -7.47 2.74 4.90
CA ASP A 128 -8.45 2.46 5.95
C ASP A 128 -9.11 1.10 5.74
N ARG A 129 -9.00 0.23 6.73
CA ARG A 129 -9.46 -1.17 6.64
C ARG A 129 -10.94 -1.29 6.33
N GLN A 130 -11.79 -0.45 6.93
CA GLN A 130 -13.23 -0.53 6.71
C GLN A 130 -13.59 0.04 5.35
N ALA A 131 -13.05 1.18 4.97
CA ALA A 131 -13.26 1.78 3.66
C ALA A 131 -12.75 0.88 2.53
N PHE A 132 -11.62 0.20 2.74
CA PHE A 132 -11.11 -0.81 1.82
C PHE A 132 -12.09 -1.97 1.64
N LYS A 133 -12.53 -2.57 2.76
CA LYS A 133 -13.48 -3.68 2.75
C LYS A 133 -14.78 -3.30 2.05
N ASP A 134 -15.38 -2.16 2.40
CA ASP A 134 -16.61 -1.66 1.79
C ASP A 134 -16.42 -1.42 0.27
N THR A 135 -15.24 -0.94 -0.12
CA THR A 135 -14.90 -0.72 -1.53
C THR A 135 -14.81 -2.03 -2.30
N MET A 136 -14.13 -3.03 -1.74
CA MET A 136 -14.02 -4.36 -2.37
C MET A 136 -15.39 -5.06 -2.46
N GLU A 137 -16.17 -5.04 -1.39
CA GLU A 137 -17.53 -5.60 -1.39
C GLU A 137 -18.43 -4.94 -2.45
N LYS A 138 -18.33 -3.63 -2.62
CA LYS A 138 -19.08 -2.87 -3.64
C LYS A 138 -18.82 -3.35 -5.05
N ILE A 139 -17.59 -3.74 -5.37
CA ILE A 139 -17.20 -4.22 -6.71
C ILE A 139 -17.25 -5.74 -6.83
N GLY A 140 -17.63 -6.44 -5.75
CA GLY A 140 -17.73 -7.89 -5.73
C GLY A 140 -16.40 -8.63 -5.65
N GLU A 141 -15.33 -7.95 -5.24
CA GLU A 141 -14.01 -8.57 -5.03
C GLU A 141 -13.91 -9.16 -3.61
N PRO A 142 -13.50 -10.43 -3.47
CA PRO A 142 -13.46 -11.07 -2.18
C PRO A 142 -12.30 -10.53 -1.33
N VAL A 143 -12.59 -10.25 -0.06
CA VAL A 143 -11.59 -9.92 0.97
C VAL A 143 -11.55 -11.01 2.01
N ILE A 144 -10.46 -11.05 2.80
CA ILE A 144 -10.33 -12.02 3.88
C ILE A 144 -11.42 -11.73 4.93
N PRO A 145 -12.31 -12.71 5.24
CA PRO A 145 -13.31 -12.55 6.27
C PRO A 145 -12.67 -12.20 7.61
N SER A 146 -13.05 -11.06 8.17
CA SER A 146 -12.50 -10.56 9.42
C SER A 146 -13.53 -9.77 10.21
N LYS A 147 -13.41 -9.76 11.55
CA LYS A 147 -14.26 -9.02 12.46
C LYS A 147 -13.46 -8.52 13.65
N VAL A 148 -13.63 -7.26 14.00
CA VAL A 148 -13.15 -6.72 15.26
C VAL A 148 -14.14 -7.11 16.37
N VAL A 149 -13.63 -7.64 17.48
CA VAL A 149 -14.42 -8.06 18.62
C VAL A 149 -13.79 -7.58 19.92
N GLU A 150 -14.63 -7.39 20.95
CA GLU A 150 -14.24 -6.87 22.27
C GLU A 150 -14.41 -7.90 23.38
N ASN A 151 -14.86 -9.10 23.04
CA ASN A 151 -15.06 -10.20 23.97
C ASN A 151 -14.84 -11.56 23.29
N VAL A 152 -14.59 -12.58 24.11
CA VAL A 152 -14.33 -13.94 23.63
C VAL A 152 -15.56 -14.62 23.00
N PRO A 153 -16.78 -14.47 23.54
CA PRO A 153 -17.97 -15.06 22.91
C PRO A 153 -18.18 -14.64 21.45
N ASP A 154 -18.02 -13.33 21.16
CA ASP A 154 -18.17 -12.82 19.78
C ASP A 154 -17.05 -13.35 18.86
N ALA A 155 -15.84 -13.56 19.40
CA ALA A 155 -14.75 -14.19 18.65
C ALA A 155 -15.10 -15.63 18.25
N VAL A 156 -15.62 -16.41 19.19
CA VAL A 156 -16.04 -17.80 18.97
C VAL A 156 -17.21 -17.88 18.00
N GLU A 157 -18.22 -17.03 18.15
CA GLU A 157 -19.36 -16.96 17.23
C GLU A 157 -18.89 -16.68 15.79
N PHE A 158 -18.03 -15.68 15.62
CA PHE A 158 -17.50 -15.33 14.30
C PHE A 158 -16.63 -16.45 13.71
N ALA A 159 -15.77 -17.07 14.53
CA ALA A 159 -14.93 -18.18 14.07
C ALA A 159 -15.74 -19.39 13.56
N LYS A 160 -16.93 -19.66 14.14
CA LYS A 160 -17.86 -20.68 13.65
C LYS A 160 -18.43 -20.38 12.26
N VAL A 161 -18.50 -19.10 11.89
CA VAL A 161 -18.97 -18.67 10.56
C VAL A 161 -17.89 -18.82 9.51
N ILE A 162 -16.64 -18.49 9.86
CA ILE A 162 -15.52 -18.46 8.90
C ILE A 162 -14.69 -19.76 8.90
N ASP A 163 -14.98 -20.70 9.78
CA ASP A 163 -14.23 -21.95 10.04
C ASP A 163 -12.78 -21.72 10.48
N TYR A 164 -12.25 -22.74 11.17
CA TYR A 164 -10.85 -22.79 11.58
C TYR A 164 -9.93 -23.22 10.42
N PRO A 165 -8.62 -22.88 10.46
CA PRO A 165 -7.96 -22.04 11.45
C PRO A 165 -8.30 -20.55 11.29
N VAL A 166 -8.19 -19.80 12.38
CA VAL A 166 -8.34 -18.34 12.41
C VAL A 166 -7.09 -17.66 12.99
N ILE A 167 -6.85 -16.42 12.58
CA ILE A 167 -5.79 -15.57 13.13
C ILE A 167 -6.42 -14.58 14.09
N VAL A 168 -5.80 -14.39 15.25
CA VAL A 168 -6.16 -13.37 16.23
C VAL A 168 -5.05 -12.32 16.28
N ARG A 169 -5.39 -11.06 16.13
CA ARG A 169 -4.46 -9.93 16.20
C ARG A 169 -4.97 -8.89 17.19
N PRO A 170 -4.30 -8.68 18.33
CA PRO A 170 -4.68 -7.63 19.28
C PRO A 170 -4.46 -6.25 18.66
N ALA A 171 -5.38 -5.32 18.93
CA ALA A 171 -5.26 -3.96 18.44
C ALA A 171 -4.13 -3.22 19.19
N PHE A 172 -3.36 -2.41 18.46
CA PHE A 172 -2.30 -1.55 18.97
C PHE A 172 -1.19 -2.25 19.77
N THR A 173 -0.91 -3.52 19.47
CA THR A 173 0.25 -4.23 20.03
C THR A 173 1.42 -4.20 19.04
N LEU A 174 2.65 -4.13 19.58
CA LEU A 174 3.87 -4.14 18.76
C LEU A 174 4.31 -5.58 18.46
N GLY A 175 4.76 -5.83 17.24
CA GLY A 175 5.40 -7.09 16.86
C GLY A 175 4.50 -8.33 16.97
N GLY A 176 3.18 -8.18 16.84
CA GLY A 176 2.25 -9.32 16.92
C GLY A 176 2.07 -9.92 18.31
N THR A 177 2.55 -9.23 19.36
CA THR A 177 2.46 -9.71 20.76
C THR A 177 1.03 -9.98 21.17
N GLY A 178 0.75 -11.19 21.68
CA GLY A 178 -0.56 -11.63 22.15
C GLY A 178 -1.50 -12.12 21.06
N GLY A 179 -1.07 -12.09 19.78
CA GLY A 179 -1.75 -12.71 18.65
C GLY A 179 -1.31 -14.15 18.43
N GLY A 180 -1.99 -14.84 17.51
CA GLY A 180 -1.66 -16.20 17.15
C GLY A 180 -2.66 -16.82 16.17
N ILE A 181 -2.37 -18.04 15.74
CA ILE A 181 -3.25 -18.87 14.94
C ILE A 181 -3.95 -19.85 15.86
N ALA A 182 -5.28 -19.88 15.81
CA ALA A 182 -6.10 -20.86 16.52
C ALA A 182 -6.65 -21.88 15.54
N ASN A 183 -6.39 -23.16 15.81
CA ASN A 183 -6.84 -24.27 14.96
C ASN A 183 -8.20 -24.85 15.41
N ASN A 184 -8.65 -24.45 16.58
CA ASN A 184 -9.91 -24.89 17.20
C ASN A 184 -10.43 -23.86 18.20
N GLU A 185 -11.62 -24.11 18.76
CA GLU A 185 -12.29 -23.22 19.69
C GLU A 185 -11.50 -23.01 21.00
N GLU A 186 -10.86 -24.08 21.53
CA GLU A 186 -10.10 -24.01 22.78
C GLU A 186 -8.89 -23.10 22.64
N GLU A 187 -8.09 -23.27 21.57
CA GLU A 187 -6.97 -22.39 21.24
C GLU A 187 -7.42 -20.95 21.01
N LEU A 188 -8.58 -20.75 20.35
CA LEU A 188 -9.12 -19.42 20.14
C LEU A 188 -9.46 -18.72 21.44
N ILE A 189 -10.11 -19.42 22.39
CA ILE A 189 -10.47 -18.84 23.68
C ILE A 189 -9.21 -18.37 24.43
N ASP A 190 -8.16 -19.17 24.45
CA ASP A 190 -6.91 -18.84 25.14
C ASP A 190 -6.23 -17.63 24.48
N ILE A 191 -6.07 -17.65 23.16
CA ILE A 191 -5.39 -16.56 22.42
C ILE A 191 -6.24 -15.27 22.50
N ALA A 192 -7.54 -15.35 22.31
CA ALA A 192 -8.44 -14.19 22.38
C ALA A 192 -8.46 -13.56 23.78
N THR A 193 -8.50 -14.38 24.84
CA THR A 193 -8.44 -13.89 26.22
C THR A 193 -7.14 -13.13 26.49
N ASN A 194 -6.00 -13.68 26.07
CA ASN A 194 -4.72 -13.02 26.22
C ASN A 194 -4.62 -11.76 25.35
N GLY A 195 -5.09 -11.83 24.12
CA GLY A 195 -5.09 -10.71 23.17
C GLY A 195 -5.91 -9.51 23.66
N LEU A 196 -7.12 -9.75 24.16
CA LEU A 196 -7.98 -8.72 24.74
C LEU A 196 -7.34 -8.06 25.96
N ARG A 197 -6.65 -8.83 26.79
CA ARG A 197 -5.92 -8.31 27.96
C ARG A 197 -4.74 -7.43 27.57
N LEU A 198 -4.03 -7.77 26.50
CA LEU A 198 -2.83 -7.05 26.04
C LEU A 198 -3.15 -5.84 25.16
N SER A 199 -4.32 -5.81 24.53
CA SER A 199 -4.77 -4.67 23.77
C SER A 199 -5.09 -3.47 24.66
N PRO A 200 -4.49 -2.28 24.42
CA PRO A 200 -4.76 -1.07 25.20
C PRO A 200 -6.22 -0.62 25.17
N ILE A 201 -6.97 -1.03 24.17
CA ILE A 201 -8.39 -0.68 23.96
C ILE A 201 -9.31 -1.90 24.06
N THR A 202 -8.79 -3.04 24.57
CA THR A 202 -9.56 -4.29 24.76
C THR A 202 -10.26 -4.76 23.48
N GLN A 203 -9.55 -4.69 22.35
CA GLN A 203 -10.04 -5.13 21.03
C GLN A 203 -9.07 -6.11 20.37
N ILE A 204 -9.63 -7.12 19.71
CA ILE A 204 -8.90 -8.04 18.84
C ILE A 204 -9.57 -8.12 17.48
N LEU A 205 -8.77 -8.31 16.42
CA LEU A 205 -9.24 -8.73 15.10
C LEU A 205 -9.19 -10.25 15.04
N VAL A 206 -10.30 -10.88 14.66
CA VAL A 206 -10.37 -12.29 14.29
C VAL A 206 -10.52 -12.39 12.79
N GLU A 207 -9.68 -13.18 12.14
CA GLU A 207 -9.55 -13.23 10.68
C GLU A 207 -9.40 -14.68 10.21
N LYS A 208 -9.97 -15.03 9.05
CA LYS A 208 -9.74 -16.33 8.42
C LYS A 208 -8.25 -16.53 8.14
N CYS A 209 -7.70 -17.64 8.61
CA CYS A 209 -6.32 -17.99 8.29
C CYS A 209 -6.22 -18.48 6.84
N ILE A 210 -5.41 -17.82 6.04
CA ILE A 210 -5.10 -18.18 4.66
C ILE A 210 -3.63 -18.57 4.49
N SER A 211 -3.01 -19.04 5.56
CA SER A 211 -1.64 -19.55 5.52
C SER A 211 -1.51 -20.69 4.49
N GLY A 212 -0.46 -20.65 3.71
CA GLY A 212 -0.22 -21.62 2.63
C GLY A 212 -0.90 -21.29 1.29
N TRP A 213 -1.66 -20.20 1.21
CA TRP A 213 -2.13 -19.71 -0.08
C TRP A 213 -0.97 -19.04 -0.83
N LYS A 214 -1.01 -19.07 -2.16
CA LYS A 214 -0.03 -18.35 -2.99
C LYS A 214 -0.24 -16.87 -2.84
N GLU A 215 0.85 -16.11 -2.76
CA GLU A 215 0.82 -14.66 -2.80
C GLU A 215 1.18 -14.18 -4.20
N ILE A 216 0.24 -13.50 -4.82
CA ILE A 216 0.31 -13.02 -6.20
C ILE A 216 0.10 -11.52 -6.22
N GLU A 217 0.94 -10.82 -6.94
CA GLU A 217 0.87 -9.37 -7.06
C GLU A 217 0.71 -8.92 -8.51
N PHE A 218 0.03 -7.82 -8.71
CA PHE A 218 -0.06 -7.14 -9.99
C PHE A 218 0.31 -5.67 -9.86
N GLU A 219 1.27 -5.23 -10.66
CA GLU A 219 1.51 -3.82 -10.90
C GLU A 219 0.59 -3.35 -12.02
N VAL A 220 -0.22 -2.37 -11.71
CA VAL A 220 -1.23 -1.82 -12.62
C VAL A 220 -1.06 -0.31 -12.73
N ILE A 221 -1.18 0.24 -13.93
CA ILE A 221 -1.14 1.68 -14.16
C ILE A 221 -2.48 2.13 -14.74
N ARG A 222 -3.02 3.22 -14.20
CA ARG A 222 -4.21 3.88 -14.72
C ARG A 222 -3.94 5.35 -15.01
N ASP A 223 -4.42 5.82 -16.14
CA ASP A 223 -4.37 7.24 -16.47
C ASP A 223 -5.63 8.00 -16.00
N ARG A 224 -5.56 9.32 -16.01
CA ARG A 224 -6.68 10.21 -15.66
C ARG A 224 -7.95 9.99 -16.49
N LYS A 225 -7.84 9.41 -17.68
CA LYS A 225 -8.99 9.13 -18.56
C LYS A 225 -9.62 7.76 -18.29
N GLY A 226 -9.06 6.99 -17.37
CA GLY A 226 -9.53 5.66 -17.01
C GLY A 226 -8.96 4.53 -17.87
N ASN A 227 -7.96 4.79 -18.71
CA ASN A 227 -7.26 3.71 -19.41
C ASN A 227 -6.36 2.99 -18.41
N VAL A 228 -6.40 1.67 -18.46
CA VAL A 228 -5.68 0.79 -17.51
C VAL A 228 -4.81 -0.19 -18.27
N ILE A 229 -3.59 -0.41 -17.77
CA ILE A 229 -2.71 -1.49 -18.20
C ILE A 229 -2.18 -2.25 -16.99
N THR A 230 -2.05 -3.56 -17.13
CA THR A 230 -1.28 -4.40 -16.21
C THR A 230 0.16 -4.39 -16.69
N VAL A 231 1.07 -3.90 -15.86
CA VAL A 231 2.49 -3.76 -16.21
C VAL A 231 3.19 -5.10 -16.09
N CYS A 232 3.02 -5.76 -14.94
CA CYS A 232 3.53 -7.11 -14.70
C CYS A 232 2.68 -7.83 -13.65
N SER A 233 2.85 -9.14 -13.61
CA SER A 233 2.43 -9.99 -12.51
C SER A 233 3.66 -10.49 -11.78
N MET A 234 3.55 -10.66 -10.47
CA MET A 234 4.61 -11.16 -9.61
C MET A 234 4.08 -12.26 -8.71
N GLU A 235 4.93 -13.17 -8.34
CA GLU A 235 4.63 -14.30 -7.48
C GLU A 235 5.69 -14.41 -6.40
N ASN A 236 5.27 -14.41 -5.14
CA ASN A 236 6.15 -14.66 -4.02
C ASN A 236 6.42 -16.17 -3.92
N PHE A 237 7.70 -16.54 -3.79
CA PHE A 237 8.10 -17.93 -3.64
C PHE A 237 7.58 -18.52 -2.33
N ASP A 238 7.57 -17.72 -1.27
CA ASP A 238 6.98 -18.08 0.00
C ASP A 238 5.47 -17.82 0.01
N PRO A 239 4.68 -18.66 0.70
CA PRO A 239 3.25 -18.48 0.77
C PRO A 239 2.87 -17.28 1.66
N VAL A 240 1.59 -16.87 1.57
CA VAL A 240 1.00 -15.83 2.42
C VAL A 240 1.38 -16.04 3.90
N GLY A 241 1.86 -14.97 4.50
CA GLY A 241 2.33 -14.94 5.90
C GLY A 241 3.82 -14.61 6.04
N VAL A 242 4.59 -14.72 4.96
CA VAL A 242 5.97 -14.18 4.86
C VAL A 242 5.88 -12.81 4.22
N HIS A 243 6.57 -11.82 4.79
CA HIS A 243 6.56 -10.47 4.23
C HIS A 243 7.24 -10.45 2.85
N THR A 244 6.64 -9.77 1.86
CA THR A 244 7.15 -9.70 0.48
C THR A 244 8.63 -9.30 0.42
N GLY A 245 9.07 -8.35 1.26
CA GLY A 245 10.46 -7.90 1.34
C GLY A 245 11.44 -8.97 1.85
N ASP A 246 10.95 -10.06 2.46
CA ASP A 246 11.74 -11.18 2.98
C ASP A 246 11.64 -12.43 2.09
N SER A 247 10.81 -12.37 1.03
CA SER A 247 10.59 -13.46 0.08
C SER A 247 11.34 -13.24 -1.24
N ILE A 248 11.52 -14.33 -1.99
CA ILE A 248 11.97 -14.26 -3.39
C ILE A 248 10.75 -13.99 -4.26
N VAL A 249 10.79 -12.88 -5.00
CA VAL A 249 9.74 -12.48 -5.94
C VAL A 249 10.15 -12.84 -7.36
N VAL A 250 9.25 -13.50 -8.09
CA VAL A 250 9.44 -13.90 -9.48
C VAL A 250 8.47 -13.12 -10.38
N ALA A 251 9.00 -12.46 -11.39
CA ALA A 251 8.21 -11.75 -12.39
C ALA A 251 8.59 -12.22 -13.81
N PRO A 252 7.63 -12.59 -14.67
CA PRO A 252 6.19 -12.73 -14.41
C PRO A 252 5.85 -13.95 -13.54
N CYS A 253 4.62 -14.06 -13.05
CA CYS A 253 4.12 -15.29 -12.42
C CYS A 253 4.30 -16.50 -13.33
N VAL A 254 4.83 -17.58 -12.79
CA VAL A 254 5.16 -18.82 -13.57
C VAL A 254 4.32 -20.03 -13.17
N THR A 255 3.64 -20.00 -12.02
CA THR A 255 2.85 -21.13 -11.52
C THR A 255 1.34 -21.00 -11.72
N LEU A 256 0.88 -19.88 -12.31
CA LEU A 256 -0.53 -19.65 -12.59
C LEU A 256 -0.95 -20.30 -13.91
N ALA A 257 -2.10 -20.97 -13.91
CA ALA A 257 -2.81 -21.30 -15.14
C ALA A 257 -3.37 -20.01 -15.78
N ASP A 258 -3.55 -19.99 -17.11
CA ASP A 258 -4.06 -18.80 -17.81
C ASP A 258 -5.39 -18.31 -17.22
N LYS A 259 -6.29 -19.20 -16.84
CA LYS A 259 -7.58 -18.84 -16.22
C LYS A 259 -7.40 -18.11 -14.88
N GLU A 260 -6.48 -18.57 -14.04
CA GLU A 260 -6.16 -17.94 -12.75
C GLU A 260 -5.54 -16.55 -12.98
N TYR A 261 -4.59 -16.46 -13.91
CA TYR A 261 -3.98 -15.20 -14.31
C TYR A 261 -5.01 -14.18 -14.79
N GLN A 262 -5.90 -14.57 -15.71
CA GLN A 262 -6.93 -13.66 -16.26
C GLN A 262 -7.94 -13.23 -15.20
N MET A 263 -8.29 -14.10 -14.27
CA MET A 263 -9.17 -13.81 -13.15
C MET A 263 -8.56 -12.72 -12.25
N LEU A 264 -7.34 -12.92 -11.75
CA LEU A 264 -6.66 -11.97 -10.86
C LEU A 264 -6.32 -10.67 -11.59
N ARG A 265 -5.92 -10.74 -12.86
CA ARG A 265 -5.72 -9.56 -13.69
C ARG A 265 -7.00 -8.72 -13.82
N THR A 266 -8.14 -9.35 -14.01
CA THR A 266 -9.43 -8.66 -14.12
C THR A 266 -9.78 -8.00 -12.78
N ALA A 267 -9.57 -8.70 -11.67
CA ALA A 267 -9.76 -8.16 -10.32
C ALA A 267 -8.88 -6.91 -10.10
N ALA A 268 -7.59 -6.97 -10.43
CA ALA A 268 -6.68 -5.83 -10.31
C ALA A 268 -7.14 -4.61 -11.14
N ILE A 269 -7.64 -4.84 -12.35
CA ILE A 269 -8.19 -3.78 -13.21
C ILE A 269 -9.46 -3.16 -12.59
N ASN A 270 -10.38 -3.98 -12.08
CA ASN A 270 -11.61 -3.51 -11.41
C ASN A 270 -11.28 -2.66 -10.19
N ILE A 271 -10.35 -3.12 -9.38
CA ILE A 271 -9.89 -2.43 -8.16
C ILE A 271 -9.33 -1.04 -8.48
N ILE A 272 -8.35 -0.95 -9.40
CA ILE A 272 -7.72 0.35 -9.72
C ILE A 272 -8.71 1.32 -10.36
N GLN A 273 -9.70 0.82 -11.11
CA GLN A 273 -10.76 1.64 -11.69
C GLN A 273 -11.70 2.19 -10.61
N GLU A 274 -12.12 1.37 -9.63
CA GLU A 274 -12.99 1.81 -8.54
C GLU A 274 -12.28 2.79 -7.61
N LEU A 275 -11.03 2.54 -7.27
CA LEU A 275 -10.20 3.42 -6.45
C LEU A 275 -9.84 4.73 -7.16
N LYS A 276 -9.97 4.79 -8.50
CA LYS A 276 -9.61 5.95 -9.33
C LYS A 276 -8.16 6.40 -9.15
N VAL A 277 -7.26 5.46 -8.88
CA VAL A 277 -5.82 5.76 -8.82
C VAL A 277 -5.39 6.41 -10.14
N GLU A 278 -4.59 7.47 -10.08
CA GLU A 278 -3.86 8.02 -11.22
C GLU A 278 -2.38 7.69 -11.06
N GLY A 279 -1.84 6.84 -11.93
CA GLY A 279 -0.47 6.32 -11.82
C GLY A 279 -0.43 4.84 -11.48
N GLY A 280 0.66 4.42 -10.84
CA GLY A 280 0.91 3.03 -10.44
C GLY A 280 0.14 2.62 -9.19
N CYS A 281 -0.20 1.35 -9.14
CA CYS A 281 -0.86 0.72 -8.00
C CYS A 281 -0.44 -0.75 -7.94
N ASN A 282 -0.03 -1.18 -6.76
CA ASN A 282 0.22 -2.58 -6.47
C ASN A 282 -1.04 -3.21 -5.87
N CYS A 283 -1.47 -4.35 -6.43
CA CYS A 283 -2.59 -5.13 -5.92
C CYS A 283 -2.08 -6.51 -5.49
N GLN A 284 -2.28 -6.88 -4.23
CA GLN A 284 -1.85 -8.15 -3.66
C GLN A 284 -3.02 -9.08 -3.44
N PHE A 285 -2.88 -10.31 -3.89
CA PHE A 285 -3.89 -11.35 -3.84
C PHE A 285 -3.35 -12.60 -3.15
N ALA A 286 -4.20 -13.23 -2.35
CA ALA A 286 -4.01 -14.61 -1.94
C ALA A 286 -4.82 -15.53 -2.88
N LEU A 287 -4.18 -16.53 -3.45
CA LEU A 287 -4.85 -17.56 -4.28
C LEU A 287 -4.72 -18.92 -3.61
N LYS A 288 -5.87 -19.54 -3.34
CA LYS A 288 -5.89 -20.87 -2.73
C LYS A 288 -5.33 -21.90 -3.70
N PRO A 289 -4.35 -22.73 -3.29
CA PRO A 289 -3.87 -23.82 -4.11
C PRO A 289 -5.02 -24.76 -4.56
N ASP A 290 -4.96 -25.23 -5.79
CA ASP A 290 -5.90 -26.20 -6.37
C ASP A 290 -7.37 -25.73 -6.43
N SER A 291 -7.62 -24.41 -6.33
CA SER A 291 -8.96 -23.85 -6.51
C SER A 291 -8.87 -22.47 -7.19
N PHE A 292 -10.03 -21.91 -7.55
CA PHE A 292 -10.14 -20.52 -8.04
C PHE A 292 -10.55 -19.55 -6.93
N ASP A 293 -10.52 -20.01 -5.66
CA ASP A 293 -10.79 -19.11 -4.53
C ASP A 293 -9.60 -18.18 -4.33
N TYR A 294 -9.87 -16.91 -4.25
CA TYR A 294 -8.86 -15.90 -3.94
C TYR A 294 -9.41 -14.84 -2.98
N ALA A 295 -8.53 -14.05 -2.43
CA ALA A 295 -8.88 -12.88 -1.66
C ALA A 295 -7.93 -11.73 -1.98
N VAL A 296 -8.45 -10.51 -1.98
CA VAL A 296 -7.62 -9.30 -2.02
C VAL A 296 -7.01 -9.11 -0.63
N ILE A 297 -5.67 -9.07 -0.54
CA ILE A 297 -4.95 -8.86 0.72
C ILE A 297 -4.87 -7.37 1.02
N GLU A 298 -4.27 -6.63 0.09
CA GLU A 298 -4.11 -5.19 0.18
C GLU A 298 -3.93 -4.55 -1.19
N VAL A 299 -4.13 -3.26 -1.22
CA VAL A 299 -3.91 -2.44 -2.40
C VAL A 299 -3.10 -1.22 -2.00
N ASN A 300 -1.95 -1.06 -2.62
CA ASN A 300 -1.05 0.05 -2.37
C ASN A 300 -1.19 1.07 -3.51
N PRO A 301 -1.81 2.26 -3.30
CA PRO A 301 -1.97 3.28 -4.35
C PRO A 301 -0.66 4.02 -4.60
N ARG A 302 0.39 3.27 -4.79
CA ARG A 302 1.78 3.66 -5.02
C ARG A 302 2.49 2.58 -5.80
N VAL A 303 3.68 2.88 -6.28
CA VAL A 303 4.58 1.88 -6.86
C VAL A 303 5.13 0.97 -5.76
N SER A 304 5.32 -0.28 -6.06
CA SER A 304 5.95 -1.28 -5.21
C SER A 304 7.28 -1.74 -5.81
#